data_b33b0d0e1afbaf355652940daa242c40
#
_entry.id   b33b0d0e1afbaf355652940daa242c40
#
_cell.length_a   1.000
_cell.length_b   1.000
_cell.length_c   1.000
_cell.angle_alpha   90.00
_cell.angle_beta   90.00
_cell.angle_gamma   90.00
#
_symmetry.space_group_name_H-M   'P 1'
#
loop_
_entity.id
_entity.type
_entity.pdbx_description
1 polymer ?
#
loop_
_entity_poly.entity_id
_entity_poly.type
_entity_poly.pdbx_seq_one_letter_code
_entity_poly.pdbx_strand_id
1 'polypeptide(L)'
;MIKCLFKILEGIILYLYEFIQLFINVFFSPLPPTKDSPRIGHVAVIGAGITGISTAAHLRSHGFEVTIFDESPDIGGIWRRVNSTSNLQINSLFYRFHPLAFYRSFYPFRDEILAQQHKVLTTYGLDKCIRFNTRVTKIERHS
;
A
#
# COMPACT_ATOMS: atom_id res chain seq x y z
N MET A 1 28.84 -29.70 2.67
CA MET A 1 29.40 -28.45 3.20
C MET A 1 28.94 -27.20 2.41
N ILE A 2 29.19 -27.09 1.11
CA ILE A 2 28.82 -25.93 0.27
C ILE A 2 27.31 -25.64 0.30
N LYS A 3 26.44 -26.64 0.13
CA LYS A 3 24.97 -26.46 0.18
C LYS A 3 24.46 -25.94 1.53
N CYS A 4 25.12 -26.32 2.64
CA CYS A 4 24.78 -25.82 3.97
C CYS A 4 25.14 -24.34 4.14
N LEU A 5 26.32 -23.96 3.63
CA LEU A 5 26.77 -22.57 3.64
C LEU A 5 25.86 -21.66 2.82
N PHE A 6 25.39 -22.11 1.64
CA PHE A 6 24.44 -21.37 0.81
C PHE A 6 23.11 -21.13 1.56
N LYS A 7 22.55 -22.14 2.23
CA LYS A 7 21.31 -21.99 3.01
C LYS A 7 21.47 -21.01 4.18
N ILE A 8 22.62 -21.02 4.84
CA ILE A 8 22.91 -20.08 5.92
C ILE A 8 22.98 -18.65 5.36
N LEU A 9 23.66 -18.46 4.24
CA LEU A 9 23.77 -17.17 3.60
C LEU A 9 22.41 -16.62 3.13
N GLU A 10 21.59 -17.46 2.50
CA GLU A 10 20.21 -17.11 2.15
C GLU A 10 19.40 -16.68 3.37
N GLY A 11 19.50 -17.43 4.49
CA GLY A 11 18.85 -17.05 5.74
C GLY A 11 19.30 -15.69 6.24
N ILE A 12 20.60 -15.40 6.27
CA ILE A 12 21.13 -14.11 6.69
C ILE A 12 20.62 -12.97 5.80
N ILE A 13 20.61 -13.17 4.47
CA ILE A 13 20.10 -12.16 3.52
C ILE A 13 18.62 -11.88 3.77
N LEU A 14 17.80 -12.91 4.01
CA LEU A 14 16.39 -12.74 4.32
C LEU A 14 16.17 -11.99 5.64
N TYR A 15 16.92 -12.31 6.69
CA TYR A 15 16.85 -11.59 7.97
C TYR A 15 17.22 -10.12 7.82
N LEU A 16 18.28 -9.82 7.09
CA LEU A 16 18.67 -8.43 6.80
C LEU A 16 17.59 -7.70 6.00
N TYR A 17 17.00 -8.36 5.04
CA TYR A 17 15.90 -7.82 4.25
C TYR A 17 14.67 -7.51 5.11
N GLU A 18 14.26 -8.41 5.99
CA GLU A 18 13.15 -8.19 6.92
C GLU A 18 13.45 -7.08 7.92
N PHE A 19 14.68 -7.03 8.44
CA PHE A 19 15.13 -5.98 9.35
C PHE A 19 15.08 -4.59 8.71
N ILE A 20 15.55 -4.45 7.47
CA ILE A 20 15.46 -3.20 6.71
C ILE A 20 14.00 -2.77 6.55
N GLN A 21 13.10 -3.70 6.23
CA GLN A 21 11.68 -3.40 6.08
C GLN A 21 11.05 -2.96 7.41
N LEU A 22 11.40 -3.63 8.50
CA LEU A 22 10.93 -3.26 9.83
C LEU A 22 11.41 -1.86 10.22
N PHE A 23 12.67 -1.55 9.97
CA PHE A 23 13.24 -0.23 10.18
C PHE A 23 12.47 0.84 9.38
N ILE A 24 12.26 0.61 8.08
CA ILE A 24 11.47 1.54 7.25
C ILE A 24 10.06 1.71 7.82
N ASN A 25 9.43 0.63 8.24
CA ASN A 25 8.07 0.67 8.79
C ASN A 25 8.02 1.52 10.07
N VAL A 26 8.91 1.26 11.01
CA VAL A 26 8.91 1.95 12.32
C VAL A 26 9.22 3.44 12.19
N PHE A 27 10.19 3.80 11.35
CA PHE A 27 10.69 5.18 11.28
C PHE A 27 10.03 6.06 10.22
N PHE A 28 9.44 5.47 9.18
CA PHE A 28 8.89 6.22 8.04
C PHE A 28 7.38 6.04 7.82
N SER A 29 6.70 5.12 8.55
CA SER A 29 5.25 5.05 8.45
C SER A 29 4.62 6.25 9.14
N PRO A 30 3.82 7.04 8.43
CA PRO A 30 3.08 8.11 9.05
C PRO A 30 2.07 7.54 10.07
N LEU A 31 1.83 8.28 11.14
CA LEU A 31 0.89 7.83 12.18
C LEU A 31 -0.54 7.80 11.62
N PRO A 32 -1.31 6.72 11.89
CA PRO A 32 -2.71 6.69 11.53
C PRO A 32 -3.49 7.84 12.18
N PRO A 33 -4.54 8.37 11.53
CA PRO A 33 -5.32 9.47 12.08
C PRO A 33 -6.04 9.03 13.36
N THR A 34 -6.05 9.90 14.34
CA THR A 34 -6.83 9.76 15.57
C THR A 34 -8.15 10.54 15.49
N LYS A 35 -9.04 10.37 16.49
CA LYS A 35 -10.28 11.14 16.55
C LYS A 35 -10.04 12.66 16.67
N ASP A 36 -8.93 13.04 17.27
CA ASP A 36 -8.55 14.42 17.53
C ASP A 36 -7.64 15.01 16.45
N SER A 37 -7.39 14.27 15.37
CA SER A 37 -6.58 14.76 14.25
C SER A 37 -7.25 15.99 13.62
N PRO A 38 -6.48 17.07 13.35
CA PRO A 38 -7.03 18.28 12.74
C PRO A 38 -7.60 17.98 11.35
N ARG A 39 -8.68 18.67 10.97
CA ARG A 39 -9.28 18.60 9.65
C ARG A 39 -8.84 19.80 8.84
N ILE A 40 -7.89 19.61 7.94
CA ILE A 40 -7.29 20.69 7.15
C ILE A 40 -8.11 20.98 5.88
N GLY A 41 -8.77 19.94 5.32
CA GLY A 41 -9.53 20.06 4.09
C GLY A 41 -9.97 18.69 3.58
N HIS A 42 -10.69 18.68 2.45
CA HIS A 42 -11.20 17.46 1.82
C HIS A 42 -10.52 17.23 0.46
N VAL A 43 -10.02 16.01 0.25
CA VAL A 43 -9.32 15.61 -0.97
C VAL A 43 -10.03 14.41 -1.60
N ALA A 44 -10.31 14.51 -2.88
CA ALA A 44 -10.76 13.40 -3.72
C ALA A 44 -9.55 12.67 -4.31
N VAL A 45 -9.48 11.36 -4.12
CA VAL A 45 -8.48 10.48 -4.74
C VAL A 45 -9.18 9.62 -5.80
N ILE A 46 -8.65 9.60 -7.01
CA ILE A 46 -9.23 8.82 -8.10
C ILE A 46 -8.41 7.56 -8.29
N GLY A 47 -9.05 6.42 -8.08
CA GLY A 47 -8.48 5.08 -8.14
C GLY A 47 -8.09 4.52 -6.77
N ALA A 48 -8.52 3.29 -6.49
CA ALA A 48 -8.18 2.52 -5.28
C ALA A 48 -7.10 1.44 -5.55
N GLY A 49 -6.19 1.73 -6.47
CA GLY A 49 -4.98 0.93 -6.68
C GLY A 49 -3.89 1.28 -5.66
N ILE A 50 -2.71 0.72 -5.83
CA ILE A 50 -1.54 0.93 -4.97
C ILE A 50 -1.26 2.41 -4.70
N THR A 51 -1.21 3.23 -5.75
CA THR A 51 -0.91 4.67 -5.65
C THR A 51 -2.01 5.41 -4.89
N GLY A 52 -3.29 5.16 -5.24
CA GLY A 52 -4.41 5.82 -4.58
C GLY A 52 -4.52 5.48 -3.10
N ILE A 53 -4.38 4.21 -2.73
CA ILE A 53 -4.38 3.76 -1.33
C ILE A 53 -3.23 4.39 -0.55
N SER A 54 -2.02 4.40 -1.12
CA SER A 54 -0.86 5.03 -0.47
C SER A 54 -1.05 6.54 -0.30
N THR A 55 -1.48 7.24 -1.33
CA THR A 55 -1.76 8.68 -1.30
C THR A 55 -2.82 9.00 -0.25
N ALA A 56 -3.93 8.26 -0.23
CA ALA A 56 -5.01 8.45 0.73
C ALA A 56 -4.55 8.22 2.19
N ALA A 57 -3.69 7.22 2.43
CA ALA A 57 -3.11 6.96 3.74
C ALA A 57 -2.28 8.15 4.24
N HIS A 58 -1.39 8.68 3.40
CA HIS A 58 -0.58 9.86 3.72
C HIS A 58 -1.45 11.12 3.94
N LEU A 59 -2.43 11.38 3.08
CA LEU A 59 -3.33 12.51 3.25
C LEU A 59 -4.08 12.45 4.59
N ARG A 60 -4.61 11.28 4.93
CA ARG A 60 -5.30 11.11 6.22
C ARG A 60 -4.39 11.29 7.42
N SER A 61 -3.16 10.79 7.36
CA SER A 61 -2.18 10.97 8.45
C SER A 61 -1.81 12.44 8.65
N HIS A 62 -1.93 13.27 7.61
CA HIS A 62 -1.70 14.71 7.67
C HIS A 62 -2.97 15.53 7.98
N GLY A 63 -4.09 14.88 8.31
CA GLY A 63 -5.30 15.58 8.75
C GLY A 63 -6.27 15.97 7.64
N PHE A 64 -6.10 15.45 6.44
CA PHE A 64 -7.10 15.64 5.38
C PHE A 64 -8.25 14.64 5.50
N GLU A 65 -9.46 15.10 5.23
CA GLU A 65 -10.57 14.22 4.90
C GLU A 65 -10.39 13.70 3.47
N VAL A 66 -10.56 12.40 3.29
CA VAL A 66 -10.33 11.77 1.98
C VAL A 66 -11.58 11.04 1.52
N THR A 67 -11.93 11.20 0.25
CA THR A 67 -12.86 10.32 -0.44
C THR A 67 -12.14 9.70 -1.64
N ILE A 68 -12.12 8.37 -1.70
CA ILE A 68 -11.52 7.62 -2.82
C ILE A 68 -12.66 7.17 -3.74
N PHE A 69 -12.53 7.41 -5.03
CA PHE A 69 -13.46 6.94 -6.05
C PHE A 69 -12.80 5.87 -6.91
N ASP A 70 -13.43 4.72 -7.06
CA ASP A 70 -12.95 3.67 -7.98
C ASP A 70 -14.10 3.09 -8.80
N GLU A 71 -13.86 2.88 -10.08
CA GLU A 71 -14.84 2.24 -10.97
C GLU A 71 -15.01 0.75 -10.72
N SER A 72 -14.06 0.12 -10.06
CA SER A 72 -14.07 -1.29 -9.72
C SER A 72 -14.88 -1.53 -8.43
N PRO A 73 -15.35 -2.77 -8.20
CA PRO A 73 -16.10 -3.12 -6.99
C PRO A 73 -15.21 -3.32 -5.75
N ASP A 74 -13.88 -3.22 -5.90
CA ASP A 74 -12.91 -3.48 -4.82
C ASP A 74 -11.56 -2.82 -5.10
N ILE A 75 -10.69 -2.75 -4.08
CA ILE A 75 -9.33 -2.22 -4.20
C ILE A 75 -8.43 -3.14 -5.02
N GLY A 76 -7.25 -2.65 -5.39
CA GLY A 76 -6.19 -3.46 -5.97
C GLY A 76 -5.70 -2.98 -7.34
N GLY A 77 -6.51 -2.22 -8.06
CA GLY A 77 -6.15 -1.73 -9.38
C GLY A 77 -5.72 -2.85 -10.33
N ILE A 78 -4.53 -2.72 -10.94
CA ILE A 78 -4.00 -3.73 -11.87
C ILE A 78 -3.78 -5.10 -11.20
N TRP A 79 -3.40 -5.13 -9.92
CA TRP A 79 -3.13 -6.37 -9.21
C TRP A 79 -4.36 -7.24 -9.02
N ARG A 80 -5.56 -6.67 -9.06
CA ARG A 80 -6.80 -7.44 -9.06
C ARG A 80 -7.07 -8.15 -10.39
N ARG A 81 -6.57 -7.59 -11.50
CA ARG A 81 -6.85 -8.06 -12.88
C ARG A 81 -5.84 -9.09 -13.39
N VAL A 82 -4.64 -9.18 -12.75
CA VAL A 82 -3.62 -10.15 -13.14
C VAL A 82 -3.85 -11.52 -12.50
N ASN A 83 -3.20 -12.55 -13.03
CA ASN A 83 -3.31 -13.92 -12.52
C ASN A 83 -2.72 -14.05 -11.11
N SER A 84 -3.19 -15.04 -10.35
CA SER A 84 -2.64 -15.34 -9.00
C SER A 84 -1.16 -15.74 -9.02
N THR A 85 -0.70 -16.27 -10.14
CA THR A 85 0.71 -16.64 -10.37
C THR A 85 1.59 -15.46 -10.80
N SER A 86 1.01 -14.27 -11.02
CA SER A 86 1.77 -13.05 -11.32
C SER A 86 2.52 -12.56 -10.10
N ASN A 87 3.77 -12.17 -10.29
CA ASN A 87 4.63 -11.63 -9.24
C ASN A 87 5.30 -10.33 -9.69
N LEU A 88 5.92 -9.63 -8.75
CA LEU A 88 6.77 -8.48 -9.07
C LEU A 88 7.96 -8.90 -9.92
N GLN A 89 8.28 -8.08 -10.93
CA GLN A 89 9.45 -8.24 -11.77
C GLN A 89 10.67 -7.45 -11.25
N ILE A 90 10.46 -6.61 -10.25
CA ILE A 90 11.52 -5.86 -9.56
C ILE A 90 11.50 -6.22 -8.07
N ASN A 91 12.62 -5.98 -7.39
CA ASN A 91 12.72 -6.24 -5.94
C ASN A 91 11.72 -5.38 -5.17
N SER A 92 11.02 -5.99 -4.23
CA SER A 92 9.96 -5.36 -3.44
C SER A 92 10.42 -4.22 -2.52
N LEU A 93 11.72 -4.09 -2.22
CA LEU A 93 12.25 -2.90 -1.55
C LEU A 93 12.09 -1.66 -2.43
N PHE A 94 12.30 -1.79 -3.74
CA PHE A 94 12.13 -0.69 -4.70
C PHE A 94 10.67 -0.47 -5.10
N TYR A 95 9.84 -1.51 -4.99
CA TYR A 95 8.40 -1.43 -5.26
C TYR A 95 7.58 -1.18 -3.98
N ARG A 96 8.18 -0.68 -2.95
CA ARG A 96 7.48 -0.38 -1.71
C ARG A 96 6.57 0.83 -1.90
N PHE A 97 5.28 0.60 -1.99
CA PHE A 97 4.28 1.65 -2.20
C PHE A 97 3.91 2.45 -0.94
N HIS A 98 4.16 1.89 0.24
CA HIS A 98 3.92 2.52 1.53
C HIS A 98 4.90 1.97 2.57
N PRO A 99 5.43 2.78 3.51
CA PRO A 99 6.35 2.30 4.54
C PRO A 99 5.81 1.15 5.39
N LEU A 100 4.49 1.10 5.63
CA LEU A 100 3.81 0.03 6.36
C LEU A 100 3.81 -1.32 5.60
N ALA A 101 3.98 -1.32 4.27
CA ALA A 101 4.03 -2.56 3.51
C ALA A 101 5.22 -3.40 3.93
N PHE A 102 5.02 -4.71 4.09
CA PHE A 102 6.04 -5.66 4.50
C PHE A 102 5.92 -6.93 3.66
N TYR A 103 6.97 -7.27 2.94
CA TYR A 103 7.01 -8.41 2.05
C TYR A 103 7.95 -9.49 2.58
N ARG A 104 7.51 -10.75 2.52
CA ARG A 104 8.33 -11.90 2.90
C ARG A 104 9.21 -12.41 1.76
N SER A 105 8.97 -11.94 0.55
CA SER A 105 9.69 -12.32 -0.66
C SER A 105 10.26 -11.10 -1.36
N PHE A 106 11.42 -11.26 -2.00
CA PHE A 106 12.00 -10.24 -2.88
C PHE A 106 11.10 -9.92 -4.07
N TYR A 107 10.32 -10.91 -4.53
CA TYR A 107 9.41 -10.84 -5.66
C TYR A 107 8.04 -11.40 -5.26
N PRO A 108 7.27 -10.66 -4.44
CA PRO A 108 5.98 -11.14 -3.93
C PRO A 108 4.98 -11.38 -5.05
N PHE A 109 4.14 -12.38 -4.85
CA PHE A 109 3.03 -12.68 -5.74
C PHE A 109 1.86 -11.71 -5.51
N ARG A 110 0.96 -11.68 -6.50
CA ARG A 110 -0.25 -10.85 -6.51
C ARG A 110 -0.97 -10.82 -5.14
N ASP A 111 -1.20 -11.97 -4.56
CA ASP A 111 -2.01 -12.08 -3.33
C ASP A 111 -1.30 -11.45 -2.13
N GLU A 112 0.02 -11.53 -2.06
CA GLU A 112 0.81 -10.85 -1.03
C GLU A 112 0.75 -9.33 -1.22
N ILE A 113 0.81 -8.85 -2.47
CA ILE A 113 0.71 -7.42 -2.79
C ILE A 113 -0.68 -6.88 -2.42
N LEU A 114 -1.74 -7.61 -2.74
CA LEU A 114 -3.11 -7.26 -2.37
C LEU A 114 -3.29 -7.25 -0.85
N ALA A 115 -2.73 -8.23 -0.14
CA ALA A 115 -2.75 -8.27 1.32
C ALA A 115 -2.09 -7.04 1.96
N GLN A 116 -0.97 -6.56 1.39
CA GLN A 116 -0.33 -5.33 1.88
C GLN A 116 -1.17 -4.08 1.58
N GLN A 117 -1.89 -4.02 0.46
CA GLN A 117 -2.83 -2.93 0.19
C GLN A 117 -3.98 -2.93 1.21
N HIS A 118 -4.57 -4.09 1.51
CA HIS A 118 -5.60 -4.22 2.54
C HIS A 118 -5.08 -3.83 3.93
N LYS A 119 -3.84 -4.19 4.28
CA LYS A 119 -3.22 -3.78 5.53
C LYS A 119 -3.12 -2.25 5.65
N VAL A 120 -2.68 -1.56 4.61
CA VAL A 120 -2.63 -0.09 4.59
C VAL A 120 -4.04 0.49 4.69
N LEU A 121 -4.97 -0.01 3.89
CA LEU A 121 -6.36 0.42 3.88
C LEU A 121 -6.98 0.37 5.29
N THR A 122 -6.87 -0.77 5.98
CA THR A 122 -7.46 -0.94 7.32
C THR A 122 -6.76 -0.12 8.39
N THR A 123 -5.41 -0.05 8.33
CA THR A 123 -4.62 0.71 9.32
C THR A 123 -4.98 2.20 9.31
N TYR A 124 -5.23 2.78 8.13
CA TYR A 124 -5.61 4.19 8.00
C TYR A 124 -7.11 4.43 7.94
N GLY A 125 -7.94 3.39 8.13
CA GLY A 125 -9.41 3.48 8.12
C GLY A 125 -9.97 3.96 6.79
N LEU A 126 -9.34 3.59 5.67
CA LEU A 126 -9.72 4.02 4.33
C LEU A 126 -10.96 3.27 3.81
N ASP A 127 -11.30 2.13 4.38
CA ASP A 127 -12.49 1.34 4.06
C ASP A 127 -13.78 2.18 4.08
N LYS A 128 -13.86 3.14 4.98
CA LYS A 128 -14.99 4.08 5.13
C LYS A 128 -14.95 5.26 4.18
N CYS A 129 -13.86 5.41 3.45
CA CYS A 129 -13.60 6.55 2.58
C CYS A 129 -13.74 6.21 1.10
N ILE A 130 -13.96 4.94 0.74
CA ILE A 130 -14.00 4.50 -0.66
C ILE A 130 -15.43 4.43 -1.16
N ARG A 131 -15.64 4.96 -2.36
CA ARG A 131 -16.85 4.78 -3.17
C ARG A 131 -16.51 3.92 -4.36
N PHE A 132 -16.81 2.64 -4.24
CA PHE A 132 -16.68 1.66 -5.32
C PHE A 132 -17.76 1.84 -6.39
N ASN A 133 -17.57 1.21 -7.55
CA ASN A 133 -18.46 1.28 -8.69
C ASN A 133 -18.78 2.72 -9.11
N THR A 134 -17.83 3.61 -8.88
CA THR A 134 -18.00 5.06 -9.12
C THR A 134 -16.89 5.56 -10.03
N ARG A 135 -17.23 5.75 -11.30
CA ARG A 135 -16.32 6.28 -12.31
C ARG A 135 -16.35 7.79 -12.30
N VAL A 136 -15.20 8.44 -12.13
CA VAL A 136 -15.05 9.89 -12.32
C VAL A 136 -14.90 10.19 -13.80
N THR A 137 -15.84 10.94 -14.36
CA THR A 137 -15.88 11.25 -15.80
C THR A 137 -15.40 12.67 -16.11
N LYS A 138 -15.47 13.59 -15.14
CA LYS A 138 -15.09 14.98 -15.35
C LYS A 138 -14.64 15.62 -14.04
N ILE A 139 -13.65 16.51 -14.15
CA ILE A 139 -13.19 17.39 -13.06
C ILE A 139 -13.30 18.81 -13.58
N GLU A 140 -13.99 19.68 -12.85
CA GLU A 140 -14.15 21.10 -13.19
C GLU A 140 -13.60 21.97 -12.06
N ARG A 141 -12.97 23.07 -12.45
CA ARG A 141 -12.54 24.09 -11.51
C ARG A 141 -13.68 25.08 -11.31
N HIS A 142 -14.13 25.23 -10.07
CA HIS A 142 -14.99 26.36 -9.72
C HIS A 142 -14.13 27.60 -9.56
N SER A 143 -14.47 28.65 -10.36
CA SER A 143 -13.91 29.99 -10.25
C SER A 143 -14.51 30.72 -9.05
#